data_ecd348091e85038821f27d1a490543a5
#
_entry.id   ecd348091e85038821f27d1a490543a5
#
_cell.length_a   1.000
_cell.length_b   1.000
_cell.length_c   1.000
_cell.angle_alpha   90.00
_cell.angle_beta   90.00
_cell.angle_gamma   90.00
#
_symmetry.space_group_name_H-M   'P 1'
#
loop_
_entity.id
_entity.type
_entity.pdbx_description
1 polymer ?
#
loop_
_entity_poly.entity_id
_entity_poly.type
_entity_poly.pdbx_seq_one_letter_code
_entity_poly.pdbx_strand_id
1 'polypeptide(L)'
;MNDTPDISRPRQSDIAQRAGVSISTVSRVLAGEKGISASIQTKVLGVAAELGYPLRATGNQASGVTLEGKKILALMAAERATGDIGAFYHDIFDTLRSLAQTDGFELDIRLLHQKQIDEALTQRVCEVDGLLAIGLDPEDEIIHRITQGVVQPVLVNSADPAMLLDCISPSNFYGGAMAARRLLELGHRKVAYIGPHHRHTIRERMRGFRQTIEEEGATYEECLLSTVESGFGQAGDAVRQLLAKDPGTTGIFCMNDAIALGALGAAQELGLAVPDDLSIIGFDDLPFAELSTPRLSTIRVDRREIAREAVELLRRRMTEPSANARHIQLGVQLVEGQTAGQAKNTGKAAGDA
;
A
#
# COMPACT_ATOMS: atom_id res chain seq x y z
N MET A 1 -37.78 -29.27 -1.92
CA MET A 1 -37.93 -27.94 -2.53
C MET A 1 -37.60 -26.93 -1.44
N ASN A 2 -36.35 -26.48 -1.37
CA ASN A 2 -35.92 -25.41 -0.47
C ASN A 2 -35.70 -24.18 -1.34
N ASP A 3 -36.69 -23.32 -1.36
CA ASP A 3 -36.55 -21.93 -1.87
C ASP A 3 -35.71 -21.13 -0.87
N THR A 4 -34.43 -20.98 -1.16
CA THR A 4 -33.60 -19.97 -0.52
C THR A 4 -33.82 -18.67 -1.30
N PRO A 5 -34.29 -17.56 -0.70
CA PRO A 5 -34.48 -16.31 -1.42
C PRO A 5 -33.11 -15.80 -1.86
N ASP A 6 -32.97 -15.56 -3.15
CA ASP A 6 -31.85 -14.84 -3.77
C ASP A 6 -31.78 -13.43 -3.20
N ILE A 7 -30.86 -13.21 -2.23
CA ILE A 7 -30.60 -11.88 -1.68
C ILE A 7 -29.71 -11.14 -2.69
N SER A 8 -30.30 -10.66 -3.77
CA SER A 8 -29.62 -9.78 -4.70
C SER A 8 -29.20 -8.50 -3.95
N ARG A 9 -27.91 -8.15 -4.01
CA ARG A 9 -27.40 -6.90 -3.41
C ARG A 9 -28.19 -5.72 -3.98
N PRO A 10 -28.68 -4.78 -3.13
CA PRO A 10 -29.44 -3.64 -3.59
C PRO A 10 -28.62 -2.80 -4.58
N ARG A 11 -29.30 -2.26 -5.62
CA ARG A 11 -28.69 -1.45 -6.66
C ARG A 11 -29.15 0.01 -6.56
N GLN A 12 -28.46 0.94 -7.21
CA GLN A 12 -28.87 2.36 -7.28
C GLN A 12 -30.25 2.54 -7.92
N SER A 13 -30.65 1.65 -8.82
CA SER A 13 -32.01 1.59 -9.39
C SER A 13 -33.09 1.39 -8.34
N ASP A 14 -32.82 0.55 -7.33
CA ASP A 14 -33.78 0.22 -6.28
C ASP A 14 -33.98 1.40 -5.34
N ILE A 15 -32.88 2.13 -5.06
CA ILE A 15 -32.93 3.39 -4.32
C ILE A 15 -33.71 4.45 -5.10
N ALA A 16 -33.43 4.60 -6.40
CA ALA A 16 -34.07 5.57 -7.27
C ALA A 16 -35.58 5.35 -7.32
N GLN A 17 -36.04 4.12 -7.52
CA GLN A 17 -37.43 3.73 -7.54
C GLN A 17 -38.12 4.03 -6.21
N ARG A 18 -37.50 3.66 -5.07
CA ARG A 18 -38.09 3.81 -3.74
C ARG A 18 -38.06 5.27 -3.25
N ALA A 19 -37.03 6.03 -3.62
CA ALA A 19 -36.93 7.45 -3.31
C ALA A 19 -37.72 8.35 -4.27
N GLY A 20 -38.21 7.82 -5.41
CA GLY A 20 -38.95 8.59 -6.42
C GLY A 20 -38.11 9.65 -7.12
N VAL A 21 -36.83 9.33 -7.40
CA VAL A 21 -35.87 10.22 -8.09
C VAL A 21 -35.18 9.46 -9.23
N SER A 22 -34.45 10.17 -10.09
CA SER A 22 -33.71 9.53 -11.17
C SER A 22 -32.44 8.79 -10.62
N ILE A 23 -31.99 7.76 -11.33
CA ILE A 23 -30.74 7.06 -11.00
C ILE A 23 -29.54 8.02 -10.97
N SER A 24 -29.51 9.00 -11.88
CA SER A 24 -28.48 10.04 -11.90
C SER A 24 -28.54 10.93 -10.64
N THR A 25 -29.74 11.23 -10.11
CA THR A 25 -29.89 11.95 -8.84
C THR A 25 -29.36 11.11 -7.68
N VAL A 26 -29.66 9.80 -7.64
CA VAL A 26 -29.09 8.87 -6.63
C VAL A 26 -27.58 8.84 -6.72
N SER A 27 -27.02 8.67 -7.92
CA SER A 27 -25.57 8.65 -8.13
C SER A 27 -24.90 9.93 -7.62
N ARG A 28 -25.46 11.10 -7.94
CA ARG A 28 -24.93 12.40 -7.51
C ARG A 28 -25.07 12.62 -6.00
N VAL A 29 -26.17 12.17 -5.38
CA VAL A 29 -26.33 12.20 -3.91
C VAL A 29 -25.30 11.30 -3.24
N LEU A 30 -25.13 10.07 -3.75
CA LEU A 30 -24.15 9.12 -3.21
C LEU A 30 -22.70 9.54 -3.45
N ALA A 31 -22.45 10.38 -4.46
CA ALA A 31 -21.15 11.01 -4.73
C ALA A 31 -20.91 12.29 -3.91
N GLY A 32 -21.89 12.77 -3.14
CA GLY A 32 -21.76 14.01 -2.36
C GLY A 32 -21.72 15.29 -3.19
N GLU A 33 -22.24 15.28 -4.43
CA GLU A 33 -22.19 16.45 -5.31
C GLU A 33 -23.04 17.62 -4.77
N LYS A 34 -22.51 18.84 -4.86
CA LYS A 34 -23.20 20.07 -4.49
C LYS A 34 -24.34 20.39 -5.48
N GLY A 35 -25.39 21.08 -5.01
CA GLY A 35 -26.49 21.54 -5.85
C GLY A 35 -27.74 20.64 -5.84
N ILE A 36 -27.80 19.65 -4.96
CA ILE A 36 -29.00 18.85 -4.70
C ILE A 36 -29.63 19.34 -3.38
N SER A 37 -30.93 19.52 -3.35
CA SER A 37 -31.62 20.01 -2.14
C SER A 37 -31.44 19.04 -0.95
N ALA A 38 -31.33 19.60 0.25
CA ALA A 38 -31.14 18.81 1.47
C ALA A 38 -32.24 17.76 1.68
N SER A 39 -33.50 18.08 1.30
CA SER A 39 -34.62 17.15 1.40
C SER A 39 -34.47 15.92 0.50
N ILE A 40 -33.93 16.09 -0.72
CA ILE A 40 -33.67 14.99 -1.65
C ILE A 40 -32.48 14.15 -1.14
N GLN A 41 -31.42 14.79 -0.61
CA GLN A 41 -30.30 14.10 -0.04
C GLN A 41 -30.74 13.21 1.14
N THR A 42 -31.46 13.77 2.11
CA THR A 42 -31.98 13.02 3.27
C THR A 42 -32.85 11.85 2.85
N LYS A 43 -33.73 12.05 1.84
CA LYS A 43 -34.61 11.00 1.33
C LYS A 43 -33.84 9.85 0.70
N VAL A 44 -32.89 10.16 -0.17
CA VAL A 44 -32.08 9.14 -0.88
C VAL A 44 -31.20 8.37 0.10
N LEU A 45 -30.53 9.03 1.05
CA LEU A 45 -29.68 8.39 2.05
C LEU A 45 -30.50 7.53 3.02
N GLY A 46 -31.70 7.97 3.41
CA GLY A 46 -32.61 7.19 4.25
C GLY A 46 -33.04 5.89 3.55
N VAL A 47 -33.47 5.97 2.30
CA VAL A 47 -33.84 4.78 1.50
C VAL A 47 -32.64 3.85 1.28
N ALA A 48 -31.45 4.38 1.05
CA ALA A 48 -30.24 3.58 0.89
C ALA A 48 -29.92 2.79 2.18
N ALA A 49 -30.05 3.42 3.35
CA ALA A 49 -29.87 2.76 4.65
C ALA A 49 -30.95 1.67 4.89
N GLU A 50 -32.23 1.95 4.59
CA GLU A 50 -33.32 0.96 4.70
C GLU A 50 -33.09 -0.28 3.83
N LEU A 51 -32.54 -0.10 2.64
CA LEU A 51 -32.27 -1.19 1.71
C LEU A 51 -30.95 -1.92 2.02
N GLY A 52 -30.18 -1.48 3.01
CA GLY A 52 -28.84 -2.04 3.30
C GLY A 52 -27.86 -1.82 2.14
N TYR A 53 -28.08 -0.77 1.33
CA TYR A 53 -27.15 -0.42 0.27
C TYR A 53 -25.82 0.01 0.89
N PRO A 54 -24.68 -0.59 0.51
CA PRO A 54 -23.40 -0.22 1.06
C PRO A 54 -23.10 1.22 0.61
N LEU A 55 -23.45 2.18 1.49
CA LEU A 55 -22.99 3.55 1.32
C LEU A 55 -21.45 3.47 1.48
N ARG A 56 -20.73 3.69 0.36
CA ARG A 56 -19.35 4.14 0.52
C ARG A 56 -19.48 5.39 1.38
N ALA A 57 -18.81 5.41 2.51
CA ALA A 57 -18.63 6.64 3.26
C ALA A 57 -18.05 7.65 2.26
N THR A 58 -18.95 8.45 1.67
CA THR A 58 -18.55 9.64 0.92
C THR A 58 -17.81 10.46 1.94
N GLY A 59 -16.54 10.68 1.68
CA GLY A 59 -15.61 11.29 2.59
C GLY A 59 -16.24 12.46 3.36
N ASN A 60 -15.88 12.47 4.66
CA ASN A 60 -16.03 13.62 5.54
C ASN A 60 -17.40 13.94 6.16
N GLN A 61 -17.85 13.08 7.09
CA GLN A 61 -18.37 13.59 8.35
C GLN A 61 -17.50 13.08 9.51
N ALA A 62 -16.19 13.20 9.39
CA ALA A 62 -15.27 13.05 10.48
C ALA A 62 -14.83 14.44 10.92
N SER A 63 -15.03 14.73 12.19
CA SER A 63 -14.53 15.88 12.95
C SER A 63 -14.63 17.26 12.28
N GLY A 64 -15.42 18.15 12.84
CA GLY A 64 -15.73 19.50 12.38
C GLY A 64 -14.57 20.51 12.32
N VAL A 65 -13.33 20.08 12.18
CA VAL A 65 -12.16 20.96 11.99
C VAL A 65 -11.88 21.07 10.50
N THR A 66 -12.06 22.28 9.97
CA THR A 66 -11.54 22.63 8.65
C THR A 66 -10.02 22.75 8.72
N LEU A 67 -9.33 22.29 7.66
CA LEU A 67 -7.89 22.54 7.49
C LEU A 67 -7.61 23.89 6.82
N GLU A 68 -8.63 24.64 6.46
CA GLU A 68 -8.50 25.95 5.79
C GLU A 68 -7.57 26.88 6.59
N GLY A 69 -6.55 27.42 5.91
CA GLY A 69 -5.53 28.26 6.50
C GLY A 69 -4.54 27.58 7.45
N LYS A 70 -4.62 26.25 7.64
CA LYS A 70 -3.68 25.49 8.46
C LYS A 70 -2.38 25.23 7.73
N LYS A 71 -1.26 25.21 8.46
CA LYS A 71 0.08 24.93 7.94
C LYS A 71 0.44 23.48 8.22
N ILE A 72 0.61 22.70 7.17
CA ILE A 72 0.97 21.28 7.23
C ILE A 72 2.38 21.10 6.67
N LEU A 73 3.26 20.48 7.46
CA LEU A 73 4.59 20.09 7.05
C LEU A 73 4.63 18.60 6.73
N ALA A 74 5.10 18.25 5.54
CA ALA A 74 5.34 16.88 5.13
C ALA A 74 6.86 16.63 5.00
N LEU A 75 7.36 15.71 5.80
CA LEU A 75 8.78 15.35 5.86
C LEU A 75 9.02 13.98 5.24
N MET A 76 10.06 13.84 4.42
CA MET A 76 10.50 12.56 3.88
C MET A 76 12.04 12.54 3.79
N ALA A 77 12.66 11.37 3.98
CA ALA A 77 14.08 11.19 3.71
C ALA A 77 14.38 11.37 2.21
N ALA A 78 15.36 12.20 1.85
CA ALA A 78 15.69 12.52 0.47
C ALA A 78 16.09 11.28 -0.34
N GLU A 79 16.74 10.32 0.32
CA GLU A 79 17.15 9.04 -0.27
C GLU A 79 15.93 8.20 -0.72
N ARG A 80 14.75 8.45 -0.16
CA ARG A 80 13.48 7.79 -0.52
C ARG A 80 12.69 8.55 -1.59
N ALA A 81 13.09 9.79 -1.91
CA ALA A 81 12.43 10.62 -2.92
C ALA A 81 12.94 10.37 -4.34
N THR A 82 14.03 9.65 -4.50
CA THR A 82 14.72 9.45 -5.77
C THR A 82 14.69 8.00 -6.24
N GLY A 83 14.95 7.80 -7.52
CA GLY A 83 14.99 6.47 -8.12
C GLY A 83 13.67 5.74 -8.08
N ASP A 84 13.75 4.42 -8.03
CA ASP A 84 12.59 3.52 -8.08
C ASP A 84 11.67 3.66 -6.86
N ILE A 85 12.24 3.98 -5.70
CA ILE A 85 11.50 4.22 -4.46
C ILE A 85 10.68 5.50 -4.55
N GLY A 86 11.21 6.53 -5.22
CA GLY A 86 10.53 7.81 -5.42
C GLY A 86 9.22 7.69 -6.19
N ALA A 87 9.13 6.74 -7.14
CA ALA A 87 7.92 6.49 -7.91
C ALA A 87 6.73 6.08 -7.02
N PHE A 88 6.96 5.34 -5.94
CA PHE A 88 5.91 4.99 -4.97
C PHE A 88 5.31 6.23 -4.30
N TYR A 89 6.13 7.21 -3.94
CA TYR A 89 5.67 8.39 -3.20
C TYR A 89 5.07 9.49 -4.07
N HIS A 90 5.28 9.43 -5.38
CA HIS A 90 4.76 10.42 -6.33
C HIS A 90 3.24 10.63 -6.20
N ASP A 91 2.45 9.54 -6.27
CA ASP A 91 1.00 9.60 -6.15
C ASP A 91 0.54 10.12 -4.77
N ILE A 92 1.30 9.82 -3.71
CA ILE A 92 1.03 10.32 -2.36
C ILE A 92 1.18 11.85 -2.34
N PHE A 93 2.30 12.37 -2.84
CA PHE A 93 2.55 13.82 -2.88
C PHE A 93 1.58 14.56 -3.78
N ASP A 94 1.24 14.03 -4.94
CA ASP A 94 0.26 14.65 -5.83
C ASP A 94 -1.13 14.70 -5.21
N THR A 95 -1.51 13.64 -4.51
CA THR A 95 -2.77 13.62 -3.78
C THR A 95 -2.78 14.63 -2.63
N LEU A 96 -1.68 14.71 -1.86
CA LEU A 96 -1.56 15.72 -0.79
C LEU A 96 -1.64 17.14 -1.32
N ARG A 97 -1.00 17.46 -2.47
CA ARG A 97 -1.11 18.77 -3.12
C ARG A 97 -2.54 19.08 -3.57
N SER A 98 -3.23 18.08 -4.14
CA SER A 98 -4.63 18.23 -4.54
C SER A 98 -5.54 18.47 -3.34
N LEU A 99 -5.34 17.75 -2.24
CA LEU A 99 -6.09 17.96 -0.99
C LEU A 99 -5.80 19.34 -0.38
N ALA A 100 -4.55 19.80 -0.43
CA ALA A 100 -4.18 21.13 0.04
C ALA A 100 -4.95 22.24 -0.71
N GLN A 101 -5.08 22.11 -2.02
CA GLN A 101 -5.86 23.05 -2.84
C GLN A 101 -7.37 22.96 -2.55
N THR A 102 -7.90 21.75 -2.35
CA THR A 102 -9.34 21.52 -2.14
C THR A 102 -9.79 21.96 -0.74
N ASP A 103 -8.99 21.63 0.28
CA ASP A 103 -9.32 21.85 1.69
C ASP A 103 -8.73 23.16 2.23
N GLY A 104 -7.98 23.91 1.39
CA GLY A 104 -7.50 25.26 1.68
C GLY A 104 -6.35 25.33 2.70
N PHE A 105 -5.55 24.25 2.88
CA PHE A 105 -4.38 24.29 3.77
C PHE A 105 -3.07 24.59 3.02
N GLU A 106 -2.12 25.17 3.74
CA GLU A 106 -0.76 25.37 3.24
C GLU A 106 0.06 24.10 3.44
N LEU A 107 0.60 23.54 2.35
CA LEU A 107 1.44 22.33 2.38
C LEU A 107 2.90 22.68 2.08
N ASP A 108 3.78 22.46 3.06
CA ASP A 108 5.24 22.52 2.88
C ASP A 108 5.80 21.10 2.83
N ILE A 109 6.47 20.73 1.73
CA ILE A 109 7.11 19.42 1.57
C ILE A 109 8.61 19.59 1.67
N ARG A 110 9.24 18.87 2.61
CA ARG A 110 10.69 18.89 2.83
C ARG A 110 11.30 17.50 2.68
N LEU A 111 12.31 17.44 1.82
CA LEU A 111 13.19 16.29 1.69
C LEU A 111 14.38 16.49 2.61
N LEU A 112 14.61 15.53 3.50
CA LEU A 112 15.61 15.59 4.53
C LEU A 112 16.78 14.69 4.20
N HIS A 113 17.98 15.23 4.16
CA HIS A 113 19.20 14.45 4.19
C HIS A 113 19.60 14.17 5.64
N GLN A 114 20.08 12.95 5.95
CA GLN A 114 20.41 12.54 7.32
C GLN A 114 21.27 13.52 8.13
N LYS A 115 22.04 14.38 7.46
CA LYS A 115 22.91 15.41 8.07
C LYS A 115 22.23 16.78 8.28
N GLN A 116 20.96 16.94 7.86
CA GLN A 116 20.26 18.24 7.88
C GLN A 116 19.16 18.33 8.95
N ILE A 117 19.27 17.54 10.00
CA ILE A 117 18.41 17.71 11.18
C ILE A 117 19.05 18.81 12.03
N ASP A 118 18.80 20.05 11.64
CA ASP A 118 19.31 21.25 12.27
C ASP A 118 18.25 21.93 13.18
N GLU A 119 18.68 22.97 13.87
CA GLU A 119 17.83 23.78 14.74
C GLU A 119 16.69 24.47 13.95
N ALA A 120 16.93 24.80 12.68
CA ALA A 120 15.94 25.44 11.81
C ALA A 120 14.77 24.51 11.49
N LEU A 121 15.01 23.21 11.29
CA LEU A 121 13.95 22.22 11.11
C LEU A 121 13.13 22.07 12.40
N THR A 122 13.80 22.00 13.56
CA THR A 122 13.11 21.88 14.86
C THR A 122 12.22 23.10 15.13
N GLN A 123 12.72 24.31 14.83
CA GLN A 123 11.93 25.52 14.92
C GLN A 123 10.73 25.48 13.98
N ARG A 124 10.90 25.05 12.73
CA ARG A 124 9.83 24.96 11.75
C ARG A 124 8.73 23.96 12.14
N VAL A 125 9.08 22.84 12.76
CA VAL A 125 8.10 21.87 13.31
C VAL A 125 7.24 22.54 14.39
N CYS A 126 7.76 23.49 15.14
CA CYS A 126 7.00 24.25 16.14
C CYS A 126 6.06 25.32 15.53
N GLU A 127 6.26 25.70 14.26
CA GLU A 127 5.50 26.74 13.56
C GLU A 127 4.33 26.22 12.72
N VAL A 128 4.14 24.88 12.66
CA VAL A 128 3.09 24.26 11.87
C VAL A 128 1.97 23.72 12.72
N ASP A 129 0.77 23.60 12.14
CA ASP A 129 -0.40 23.06 12.80
C ASP A 129 -0.43 21.53 12.74
N GLY A 130 0.19 20.94 11.73
CA GLY A 130 0.19 19.49 11.53
C GLY A 130 1.44 18.98 10.84
N LEU A 131 1.77 17.70 11.07
CA LEU A 131 3.01 17.08 10.62
C LEU A 131 2.75 15.69 10.03
N LEU A 132 3.18 15.46 8.80
CA LEU A 132 3.20 14.17 8.12
C LEU A 132 4.64 13.68 8.00
N ALA A 133 4.94 12.50 8.51
CA ALA A 133 6.24 11.84 8.38
C ALA A 133 6.11 10.69 7.36
N ILE A 134 6.55 10.96 6.13
CA ILE A 134 6.30 10.09 4.97
C ILE A 134 7.47 9.13 4.78
N GLY A 135 7.20 7.83 4.90
CA GLY A 135 8.21 6.79 4.77
C GLY A 135 9.30 6.82 5.86
N LEU A 136 9.12 7.59 6.91
CA LEU A 136 9.99 7.64 8.09
C LEU A 136 9.47 6.66 9.15
N ASP A 137 10.38 5.96 9.82
CA ASP A 137 10.04 4.98 10.85
C ASP A 137 10.30 5.55 12.25
N PRO A 138 9.65 5.06 13.32
CA PRO A 138 9.83 5.58 14.68
C PRO A 138 11.27 5.58 15.17
N GLU A 139 12.09 4.64 14.68
CA GLU A 139 13.51 4.50 15.01
C GLU A 139 14.39 5.55 14.29
N ASP A 140 13.87 6.24 13.27
CA ASP A 140 14.62 7.30 12.59
C ASP A 140 14.89 8.47 13.58
N GLU A 141 16.13 8.92 13.67
CA GLU A 141 16.55 10.00 14.61
C GLU A 141 15.66 11.24 14.50
N ILE A 142 15.20 11.56 13.28
CA ILE A 142 14.32 12.69 13.04
C ILE A 142 12.99 12.53 13.76
N ILE A 143 12.38 11.32 13.74
CA ILE A 143 11.11 11.07 14.43
C ILE A 143 11.29 11.27 15.92
N HIS A 144 12.37 10.73 16.49
CA HIS A 144 12.67 10.91 17.90
C HIS A 144 12.79 12.39 18.30
N ARG A 145 13.42 13.23 17.46
CA ARG A 145 13.56 14.66 17.72
C ARG A 145 12.25 15.42 17.60
N ILE A 146 11.47 15.17 16.53
CA ILE A 146 10.22 15.92 16.29
C ILE A 146 9.12 15.53 17.26
N THR A 147 9.09 14.30 17.78
CA THR A 147 8.10 13.84 18.77
C THR A 147 8.30 14.44 20.16
N GLN A 148 9.45 15.09 20.41
CA GLN A 148 9.64 15.90 21.62
C GLN A 148 8.95 17.28 21.53
N GLY A 149 8.45 17.65 20.34
CA GLY A 149 7.71 18.89 20.09
C GLY A 149 6.24 18.81 20.46
N VAL A 150 5.53 19.92 20.27
CA VAL A 150 4.09 20.05 20.57
C VAL A 150 3.21 19.32 19.56
N VAL A 151 3.67 19.23 18.29
CA VAL A 151 2.92 18.63 17.19
C VAL A 151 3.35 17.19 16.98
N GLN A 152 2.42 16.25 17.23
CA GLN A 152 2.69 14.83 17.00
C GLN A 152 2.56 14.49 15.50
N PRO A 153 3.54 13.79 14.90
CA PRO A 153 3.47 13.41 13.50
C PRO A 153 2.45 12.29 13.26
N VAL A 154 1.84 12.30 12.08
CA VAL A 154 1.19 11.12 11.49
C VAL A 154 2.20 10.42 10.60
N LEU A 155 2.46 9.15 10.86
CA LEU A 155 3.38 8.32 10.07
C LEU A 155 2.66 7.79 8.83
N VAL A 156 3.22 8.07 7.65
CA VAL A 156 2.66 7.67 6.35
C VAL A 156 3.55 6.62 5.69
N ASN A 157 2.97 5.50 5.31
CA ASN A 157 3.70 4.31 4.83
C ASN A 157 4.75 3.85 5.84
N SER A 158 4.35 3.80 7.10
CA SER A 158 5.15 3.37 8.23
C SER A 158 4.24 2.71 9.29
N ALA A 159 4.83 2.20 10.35
CA ALA A 159 4.11 1.68 11.51
C ALA A 159 4.90 1.97 12.78
N ASP A 160 4.19 2.21 13.87
CA ASP A 160 4.78 2.37 15.20
C ASP A 160 4.41 1.17 16.10
N PRO A 161 5.31 0.19 16.29
CA PRO A 161 5.03 -0.96 17.17
C PRO A 161 4.72 -0.59 18.61
N ALA A 162 5.14 0.60 19.06
CA ALA A 162 4.84 1.11 20.42
C ALA A 162 3.42 1.68 20.54
N MET A 163 2.68 1.84 19.42
CA MET A 163 1.32 2.37 19.40
C MET A 163 1.20 3.78 20.01
N LEU A 164 2.21 4.62 19.85
CA LEU A 164 2.25 6.00 20.38
C LEU A 164 1.84 7.03 19.32
N LEU A 165 2.11 6.75 18.03
CA LEU A 165 1.87 7.64 16.89
C LEU A 165 0.76 7.11 15.99
N ASP A 166 -0.02 8.02 15.40
CA ASP A 166 -0.96 7.65 14.35
C ASP A 166 -0.19 7.18 13.11
N CYS A 167 -0.62 6.06 12.52
CA CYS A 167 0.03 5.47 11.36
C CYS A 167 -0.97 5.08 10.29
N ILE A 168 -0.57 5.26 9.04
CA ILE A 168 -1.26 4.71 7.86
C ILE A 168 -0.27 3.95 7.00
N SER A 169 -0.59 2.72 6.64
CA SER A 169 0.21 1.89 5.73
C SER A 169 -0.65 0.96 4.89
N PRO A 170 -0.13 0.39 3.78
CA PRO A 170 -0.77 -0.76 3.18
C PRO A 170 -0.70 -1.97 4.12
N SER A 171 -1.59 -2.92 3.91
CA SER A 171 -1.64 -4.17 4.67
C SER A 171 -0.49 -5.10 4.26
N ASN A 172 0.73 -4.77 4.70
CA ASN A 172 1.96 -5.41 4.26
C ASN A 172 2.00 -6.91 4.52
N PHE A 173 1.61 -7.35 5.72
CA PHE A 173 1.55 -8.77 6.07
C PHE A 173 0.63 -9.55 5.12
N TYR A 174 -0.61 -9.07 4.95
CA TYR A 174 -1.57 -9.75 4.09
C TYR A 174 -1.21 -9.68 2.62
N GLY A 175 -0.53 -8.61 2.17
CA GLY A 175 -0.01 -8.51 0.81
C GLY A 175 1.09 -9.55 0.54
N GLY A 176 2.02 -9.76 1.46
CA GLY A 176 2.99 -10.83 1.39
C GLY A 176 2.33 -12.22 1.40
N ALA A 177 1.36 -12.44 2.29
CA ALA A 177 0.58 -13.68 2.34
C ALA A 177 -0.20 -13.94 1.04
N MET A 178 -0.72 -12.88 0.40
CA MET A 178 -1.41 -12.98 -0.89
C MET A 178 -0.47 -13.42 -2.02
N ALA A 179 0.74 -12.88 -2.08
CA ALA A 179 1.76 -13.30 -3.04
C ALA A 179 2.16 -14.78 -2.82
N ALA A 180 2.31 -15.21 -1.56
CA ALA A 180 2.60 -16.60 -1.21
C ALA A 180 1.48 -17.53 -1.68
N ARG A 181 0.22 -17.24 -1.32
CA ARG A 181 -0.94 -18.06 -1.75
C ARG A 181 -0.99 -18.18 -3.25
N ARG A 182 -0.75 -17.08 -3.97
CA ARG A 182 -0.77 -17.13 -5.44
C ARG A 182 0.28 -18.07 -6.01
N LEU A 183 1.51 -18.06 -5.51
CA LEU A 183 2.55 -19.00 -5.93
C LEU A 183 2.18 -20.45 -5.59
N LEU A 184 1.61 -20.68 -4.40
CA LEU A 184 1.18 -22.02 -3.97
C LEU A 184 0.01 -22.56 -4.81
N GLU A 185 -0.98 -21.74 -5.15
CA GLU A 185 -2.10 -22.05 -6.04
C GLU A 185 -1.62 -22.42 -7.45
N LEU A 186 -0.55 -21.77 -7.91
CA LEU A 186 0.13 -22.09 -9.17
C LEU A 186 1.03 -23.33 -9.07
N GLY A 187 1.06 -24.01 -7.94
CA GLY A 187 1.78 -25.27 -7.74
C GLY A 187 3.26 -25.12 -7.35
N HIS A 188 3.74 -23.92 -7.12
CA HIS A 188 5.11 -23.72 -6.63
C HIS A 188 5.28 -24.27 -5.21
N ARG A 189 6.38 -24.97 -4.96
CA ARG A 189 6.72 -25.57 -3.66
C ARG A 189 8.11 -25.20 -3.16
N LYS A 190 8.95 -24.64 -4.02
CA LYS A 190 10.22 -24.04 -3.70
C LYS A 190 10.19 -22.60 -4.16
N VAL A 191 10.15 -21.68 -3.22
CA VAL A 191 9.99 -20.25 -3.47
C VAL A 191 10.99 -19.44 -2.68
N ALA A 192 11.24 -18.21 -3.13
CA ALA A 192 12.13 -17.30 -2.45
C ALA A 192 11.54 -15.89 -2.31
N TYR A 193 12.04 -15.16 -1.32
CA TYR A 193 11.85 -13.73 -1.18
C TYR A 193 13.14 -13.00 -1.54
N ILE A 194 13.02 -11.89 -2.28
CA ILE A 194 14.13 -10.98 -2.58
C ILE A 194 13.79 -9.57 -2.15
N GLY A 195 14.57 -9.02 -1.23
CA GLY A 195 14.41 -7.66 -0.75
C GLY A 195 15.21 -7.35 0.52
N PRO A 196 15.30 -6.08 0.91
CA PRO A 196 15.84 -5.69 2.21
C PRO A 196 14.86 -6.02 3.35
N HIS A 197 15.31 -5.85 4.60
CA HIS A 197 14.50 -6.13 5.80
C HIS A 197 14.62 -5.03 6.89
N HIS A 198 15.17 -3.88 6.54
CA HIS A 198 15.50 -2.83 7.51
C HIS A 198 14.27 -2.11 8.10
N ARG A 199 13.15 -1.99 7.33
CA ARG A 199 11.94 -1.31 7.78
C ARG A 199 10.91 -2.27 8.34
N HIS A 200 10.14 -1.82 9.34
CA HIS A 200 9.06 -2.64 9.91
C HIS A 200 8.04 -3.06 8.84
N THR A 201 7.59 -2.15 7.98
CA THR A 201 6.63 -2.44 6.90
C THR A 201 7.14 -3.52 5.93
N ILE A 202 8.44 -3.49 5.62
CA ILE A 202 9.08 -4.49 4.75
C ILE A 202 9.18 -5.85 5.45
N ARG A 203 9.57 -5.85 6.74
CA ARG A 203 9.61 -7.09 7.55
C ARG A 203 8.24 -7.76 7.65
N GLU A 204 7.17 -6.98 7.81
CA GLU A 204 5.80 -7.51 7.83
C GLU A 204 5.41 -8.15 6.49
N ARG A 205 5.80 -7.54 5.36
CA ARG A 205 5.58 -8.09 4.02
C ARG A 205 6.28 -9.44 3.85
N MET A 206 7.55 -9.50 4.22
CA MET A 206 8.35 -10.72 4.21
C MET A 206 7.79 -11.78 5.16
N ARG A 207 7.38 -11.38 6.38
CA ARG A 207 6.79 -12.28 7.38
C ARG A 207 5.50 -12.92 6.88
N GLY A 208 4.60 -12.13 6.26
CA GLY A 208 3.37 -12.66 5.69
C GLY A 208 3.60 -13.68 4.59
N PHE A 209 4.57 -13.42 3.71
CA PHE A 209 4.98 -14.36 2.68
C PHE A 209 5.54 -15.64 3.28
N ARG A 210 6.56 -15.53 4.12
CA ARG A 210 7.24 -16.65 4.76
C ARG A 210 6.27 -17.53 5.55
N GLN A 211 5.49 -16.95 6.45
CA GLN A 211 4.56 -17.69 7.31
C GLN A 211 3.57 -18.50 6.47
N THR A 212 3.01 -17.92 5.41
CA THR A 212 2.06 -18.64 4.53
C THR A 212 2.73 -19.80 3.80
N ILE A 213 3.98 -19.64 3.34
CA ILE A 213 4.71 -20.73 2.68
C ILE A 213 5.01 -21.88 3.66
N GLU A 214 5.45 -21.57 4.88
CA GLU A 214 5.77 -22.55 5.91
C GLU A 214 4.51 -23.30 6.40
N GLU A 215 3.39 -22.61 6.58
CA GLU A 215 2.10 -23.22 6.97
C GLU A 215 1.58 -24.25 5.96
N GLU A 216 1.86 -24.04 4.67
CA GLU A 216 1.48 -24.96 3.59
C GLU A 216 2.58 -26.01 3.28
N GLY A 217 3.62 -26.10 4.10
CA GLY A 217 4.67 -27.09 3.99
C GLY A 217 5.59 -26.95 2.77
N ALA A 218 5.62 -25.78 2.16
CA ALA A 218 6.52 -25.46 1.04
C ALA A 218 7.87 -24.95 1.53
N THR A 219 8.89 -24.98 0.67
CA THR A 219 10.25 -24.55 1.01
C THR A 219 10.43 -23.07 0.70
N TYR A 220 11.00 -22.34 1.64
CA TYR A 220 11.29 -20.92 1.59
C TYR A 220 12.77 -20.61 1.67
N GLU A 221 13.26 -19.76 0.78
CA GLU A 221 14.61 -19.19 0.82
C GLU A 221 14.54 -17.65 0.88
N GLU A 222 15.53 -17.06 1.54
CA GLU A 222 15.60 -15.62 1.76
C GLU A 222 16.87 -15.04 1.14
N CYS A 223 16.71 -14.11 0.19
CA CYS A 223 17.79 -13.35 -0.42
C CYS A 223 17.70 -11.90 0.03
N LEU A 224 18.44 -11.58 1.11
CA LEU A 224 18.43 -10.24 1.68
C LEU A 224 19.34 -9.29 0.90
N LEU A 225 18.77 -8.19 0.42
CA LEU A 225 19.52 -7.13 -0.24
C LEU A 225 20.07 -6.11 0.76
N SER A 226 21.18 -5.46 0.41
CA SER A 226 21.67 -4.29 1.13
C SER A 226 20.66 -3.16 1.10
N THR A 227 20.54 -2.43 2.19
CA THR A 227 19.58 -1.32 2.33
C THR A 227 19.97 -0.09 1.51
N VAL A 228 21.25 0.07 1.16
CA VAL A 228 21.80 1.31 0.59
C VAL A 228 21.61 1.39 -0.92
N GLU A 229 21.52 0.23 -1.59
CA GLU A 229 21.51 0.15 -3.07
C GLU A 229 20.46 -0.84 -3.59
N SER A 230 19.37 -1.08 -2.83
CA SER A 230 18.33 -2.02 -3.25
C SER A 230 17.56 -1.49 -4.48
N GLY A 231 18.01 -1.87 -5.65
CA GLY A 231 17.44 -1.51 -6.94
C GLY A 231 17.64 -2.62 -7.96
N PHE A 232 17.37 -2.33 -9.23
CA PHE A 232 17.41 -3.27 -10.36
C PHE A 232 18.69 -4.12 -10.40
N GLY A 233 19.88 -3.54 -10.19
CA GLY A 233 21.16 -4.25 -10.31
C GLY A 233 21.35 -5.32 -9.25
N GLN A 234 21.13 -4.98 -7.98
CA GLN A 234 21.30 -5.94 -6.87
C GLN A 234 20.28 -7.08 -6.92
N ALA A 235 19.07 -6.81 -7.39
CA ALA A 235 18.06 -7.84 -7.58
C ALA A 235 18.54 -8.90 -8.58
N GLY A 236 19.20 -8.48 -9.67
CA GLY A 236 19.77 -9.39 -10.65
C GLY A 236 20.84 -10.30 -10.07
N ASP A 237 21.77 -9.76 -9.26
CA ASP A 237 22.81 -10.53 -8.60
C ASP A 237 22.20 -11.51 -7.58
N ALA A 238 21.19 -11.10 -6.83
CA ALA A 238 20.48 -11.97 -5.91
C ALA A 238 19.83 -13.16 -6.60
N VAL A 239 19.18 -12.94 -7.77
CA VAL A 239 18.61 -14.05 -8.56
C VAL A 239 19.67 -15.01 -9.04
N ARG A 240 20.80 -14.52 -9.58
CA ARG A 240 21.91 -15.37 -10.02
C ARG A 240 22.46 -16.22 -8.88
N GLN A 241 22.67 -15.62 -7.70
CA GLN A 241 23.16 -16.33 -6.51
C GLN A 241 22.13 -17.34 -6.00
N LEU A 242 20.84 -16.97 -5.94
CA LEU A 242 19.76 -17.86 -5.52
C LEU A 242 19.72 -19.11 -6.39
N LEU A 243 19.65 -18.94 -7.71
CA LEU A 243 19.51 -20.04 -8.66
C LEU A 243 20.77 -20.89 -8.76
N ALA A 244 21.96 -20.31 -8.50
CA ALA A 244 23.20 -21.09 -8.38
C ALA A 244 23.21 -21.96 -7.12
N LYS A 245 22.64 -21.46 -6.02
CA LYS A 245 22.54 -22.19 -4.73
C LYS A 245 21.43 -23.25 -4.77
N ASP A 246 20.25 -22.90 -5.24
CA ASP A 246 19.08 -23.78 -5.37
C ASP A 246 18.41 -23.64 -6.73
N PRO A 247 18.85 -24.41 -7.74
CA PRO A 247 18.26 -24.42 -9.08
C PRO A 247 16.80 -24.91 -9.12
N GLY A 248 16.30 -25.46 -8.02
CA GLY A 248 14.92 -25.92 -7.89
C GLY A 248 13.92 -24.85 -7.50
N THR A 249 14.36 -23.62 -7.23
CA THR A 249 13.48 -22.48 -6.97
C THR A 249 12.71 -22.11 -8.22
N THR A 250 11.37 -22.13 -8.17
CA THR A 250 10.50 -21.88 -9.31
C THR A 250 9.62 -20.63 -9.15
N GLY A 251 9.55 -20.05 -7.97
CA GLY A 251 8.77 -18.84 -7.70
C GLY A 251 9.52 -17.85 -6.83
N ILE A 252 9.45 -16.58 -7.17
CA ILE A 252 10.08 -15.49 -6.42
C ILE A 252 9.04 -14.43 -6.09
N PHE A 253 9.02 -14.00 -4.84
CA PHE A 253 8.35 -12.79 -4.40
C PHE A 253 9.39 -11.70 -4.15
N CYS A 254 9.27 -10.60 -4.86
CA CYS A 254 10.14 -9.44 -4.70
C CYS A 254 9.47 -8.37 -3.83
N MET A 255 10.24 -7.73 -2.97
CA MET A 255 9.77 -6.74 -2.01
C MET A 255 8.97 -5.60 -2.67
N ASN A 256 9.36 -5.21 -3.89
CA ASN A 256 8.67 -4.21 -4.70
C ASN A 256 8.83 -4.50 -6.20
N ASP A 257 8.15 -3.71 -7.04
CA ASP A 257 8.17 -3.86 -8.49
C ASP A 257 9.53 -3.59 -9.10
N ALA A 258 10.31 -2.65 -8.56
CA ALA A 258 11.64 -2.35 -9.07
C ALA A 258 12.58 -3.55 -8.92
N ILE A 259 12.57 -4.18 -7.75
CA ILE A 259 13.32 -5.43 -7.50
C ILE A 259 12.80 -6.56 -8.41
N ALA A 260 11.46 -6.65 -8.60
CA ALA A 260 10.88 -7.66 -9.47
C ALA A 260 11.31 -7.51 -10.94
N LEU A 261 11.41 -6.28 -11.44
CA LEU A 261 11.92 -6.03 -12.79
C LEU A 261 13.42 -6.33 -12.92
N GLY A 262 14.21 -6.05 -11.89
CA GLY A 262 15.60 -6.46 -11.83
C GLY A 262 15.75 -8.00 -11.86
N ALA A 263 14.88 -8.70 -11.13
CA ALA A 263 14.81 -10.15 -11.13
C ALA A 263 14.39 -10.70 -12.51
N LEU A 264 13.41 -10.06 -13.16
CA LEU A 264 12.94 -10.41 -14.49
C LEU A 264 14.08 -10.26 -15.54
N GLY A 265 14.81 -9.13 -15.51
CA GLY A 265 15.95 -8.92 -16.39
C GLY A 265 17.02 -9.98 -16.21
N ALA A 266 17.38 -10.32 -14.97
CA ALA A 266 18.37 -11.36 -14.69
C ALA A 266 17.90 -12.76 -15.14
N ALA A 267 16.63 -13.10 -14.96
CA ALA A 267 16.07 -14.35 -15.46
C ALA A 267 16.21 -14.45 -16.99
N GLN A 268 15.88 -13.36 -17.72
CA GLN A 268 16.03 -13.29 -19.18
C GLN A 268 17.49 -13.42 -19.63
N GLU A 269 18.43 -12.77 -18.94
CA GLU A 269 19.87 -12.90 -19.21
C GLU A 269 20.41 -14.32 -18.99
N LEU A 270 19.83 -15.05 -18.01
CA LEU A 270 20.11 -16.45 -17.77
C LEU A 270 19.42 -17.41 -18.75
N GLY A 271 18.63 -16.90 -19.69
CA GLY A 271 17.88 -17.70 -20.66
C GLY A 271 16.66 -18.42 -20.07
N LEU A 272 16.18 -18.00 -18.89
CA LEU A 272 14.98 -18.56 -18.26
C LEU A 272 13.73 -17.93 -18.84
N ALA A 273 12.75 -18.75 -19.19
CA ALA A 273 11.43 -18.29 -19.59
C ALA A 273 10.61 -17.90 -18.34
N VAL A 274 10.12 -16.65 -18.31
CA VAL A 274 9.19 -16.17 -17.31
C VAL A 274 7.82 -16.07 -17.96
N PRO A 275 6.77 -16.76 -17.45
CA PRO A 275 6.70 -17.45 -16.16
C PRO A 275 7.10 -18.93 -16.17
N ASP A 276 7.39 -19.55 -17.31
CA ASP A 276 7.45 -21.01 -17.46
C ASP A 276 8.55 -21.68 -16.61
N ASP A 277 9.75 -21.10 -16.54
CA ASP A 277 10.84 -21.62 -15.70
C ASP A 277 10.86 -20.99 -14.33
N LEU A 278 10.48 -19.73 -14.22
CA LEU A 278 10.51 -18.94 -13.00
C LEU A 278 9.34 -17.98 -12.95
N SER A 279 8.49 -18.08 -11.95
CA SER A 279 7.44 -17.11 -11.66
C SER A 279 7.97 -15.98 -10.77
N ILE A 280 7.56 -14.73 -11.08
CA ILE A 280 7.97 -13.54 -10.34
C ILE A 280 6.73 -12.72 -9.98
N ILE A 281 6.60 -12.36 -8.70
CA ILE A 281 5.56 -11.47 -8.19
C ILE A 281 6.24 -10.27 -7.51
N GLY A 282 5.81 -9.04 -7.87
CA GLY A 282 6.22 -7.79 -7.28
C GLY A 282 5.27 -7.28 -6.21
N PHE A 283 5.46 -6.01 -5.83
CA PHE A 283 4.59 -5.27 -4.91
C PHE A 283 4.64 -3.79 -5.25
N ASP A 284 3.53 -3.09 -5.10
CA ASP A 284 3.25 -1.66 -5.27
C ASP A 284 2.34 -1.34 -6.47
N ASP A 285 2.37 -2.11 -7.57
CA ASP A 285 1.68 -1.85 -8.85
C ASP A 285 2.01 -0.45 -9.40
N LEU A 286 3.31 -0.22 -9.62
CA LEU A 286 3.81 1.01 -10.21
C LEU A 286 3.62 1.03 -11.73
N PRO A 287 3.54 2.21 -12.39
CA PRO A 287 3.28 2.30 -13.82
C PRO A 287 4.24 1.49 -14.71
N PHE A 288 5.49 1.35 -14.31
CA PHE A 288 6.48 0.56 -15.08
C PHE A 288 6.24 -0.96 -14.95
N ALA A 289 5.53 -1.44 -13.94
CA ALA A 289 5.12 -2.84 -13.83
C ALA A 289 4.12 -3.22 -14.94
N GLU A 290 3.23 -2.29 -15.29
CA GLU A 290 2.29 -2.48 -16.41
C GLU A 290 2.97 -2.48 -17.77
N LEU A 291 4.05 -1.70 -17.92
CA LEU A 291 4.80 -1.54 -19.18
C LEU A 291 5.85 -2.63 -19.41
N SER A 292 6.10 -3.49 -18.42
CA SER A 292 7.09 -4.57 -18.54
C SER A 292 6.64 -5.67 -19.54
N THR A 293 7.60 -6.37 -20.11
CA THR A 293 7.34 -7.51 -21.01
C THR A 293 8.17 -8.72 -20.56
N PRO A 294 7.50 -9.78 -20.07
CA PRO A 294 6.06 -9.93 -19.78
C PRO A 294 5.56 -8.95 -18.71
N ARG A 295 4.26 -8.61 -18.75
CA ARG A 295 3.63 -7.74 -17.75
C ARG A 295 3.78 -8.32 -16.33
N LEU A 296 4.25 -7.51 -15.39
CA LEU A 296 4.52 -7.95 -14.03
C LEU A 296 3.22 -8.29 -13.26
N SER A 297 3.19 -9.45 -12.62
CA SER A 297 2.23 -9.78 -11.57
C SER A 297 2.67 -9.10 -10.27
N THR A 298 1.77 -8.39 -9.60
CA THR A 298 2.17 -7.57 -8.44
C THR A 298 1.02 -7.38 -7.44
N ILE A 299 1.33 -6.88 -6.27
CA ILE A 299 0.35 -6.50 -5.25
C ILE A 299 0.11 -5.00 -5.33
N ARG A 300 -1.11 -4.60 -5.70
CA ARG A 300 -1.51 -3.18 -5.80
C ARG A 300 -1.69 -2.54 -4.44
N VAL A 301 -1.10 -1.36 -4.29
CA VAL A 301 -1.29 -0.44 -3.17
C VAL A 301 -2.04 0.81 -3.64
N ASP A 302 -3.13 1.18 -2.98
CA ASP A 302 -3.80 2.44 -3.24
C ASP A 302 -3.09 3.60 -2.52
N ARG A 303 -2.08 4.16 -3.19
CA ARG A 303 -1.25 5.25 -2.69
C ARG A 303 -2.03 6.56 -2.48
N ARG A 304 -3.08 6.77 -3.31
CA ARG A 304 -3.93 7.95 -3.20
C ARG A 304 -4.80 7.87 -1.95
N GLU A 305 -5.32 6.67 -1.65
CA GLU A 305 -6.10 6.45 -0.43
C GLU A 305 -5.21 6.57 0.82
N ILE A 306 -3.96 6.11 0.78
CA ILE A 306 -2.99 6.36 1.86
C ILE A 306 -2.87 7.86 2.16
N ALA A 307 -2.76 8.70 1.13
CA ALA A 307 -2.65 10.15 1.32
C ALA A 307 -3.93 10.77 1.91
N ARG A 308 -5.12 10.31 1.48
CA ARG A 308 -6.41 10.78 2.02
C ARG A 308 -6.55 10.43 3.50
N GLU A 309 -6.31 9.16 3.83
CA GLU A 309 -6.38 8.69 5.22
C GLU A 309 -5.32 9.35 6.12
N ALA A 310 -4.14 9.67 5.59
CA ALA A 310 -3.12 10.44 6.32
C ALA A 310 -3.65 11.82 6.71
N VAL A 311 -4.33 12.52 5.80
CA VAL A 311 -4.94 13.84 6.08
C VAL A 311 -6.09 13.70 7.08
N GLU A 312 -6.89 12.65 7.01
CA GLU A 312 -7.96 12.40 8.00
C GLU A 312 -7.40 12.09 9.40
N LEU A 313 -6.34 11.29 9.50
CA LEU A 313 -5.64 11.07 10.77
C LEU A 313 -5.09 12.38 11.34
N LEU A 314 -4.49 13.21 10.48
CA LEU A 314 -4.00 14.52 10.88
C LEU A 314 -5.13 15.42 11.39
N ARG A 315 -6.25 15.51 10.67
CA ARG A 315 -7.45 16.25 11.06
C ARG A 315 -7.96 15.80 12.44
N ARG A 316 -8.05 14.48 12.63
CA ARG A 316 -8.43 13.91 13.93
C ARG A 316 -7.44 14.28 15.02
N ARG A 317 -6.13 14.17 14.79
CA ARG A 317 -5.10 14.50 15.78
C ARG A 317 -5.16 15.96 16.22
N MET A 318 -5.43 16.88 15.29
CA MET A 318 -5.61 18.29 15.59
C MET A 318 -6.87 18.57 16.42
N THR A 319 -7.93 17.76 16.26
CA THR A 319 -9.18 17.90 17.04
C THR A 319 -9.07 17.26 18.40
N GLU A 320 -8.41 16.10 18.47
CA GLU A 320 -8.33 15.25 19.64
C GLU A 320 -6.86 14.91 19.96
N PRO A 321 -6.03 15.88 20.41
CA PRO A 321 -4.60 15.67 20.61
C PRO A 321 -4.25 14.54 21.57
N SER A 322 -5.10 14.33 22.59
CA SER A 322 -4.91 13.30 23.62
C SER A 322 -5.56 11.95 23.31
N ALA A 323 -6.18 11.79 22.13
CA ALA A 323 -6.78 10.52 21.75
C ALA A 323 -5.72 9.44 21.52
N ASN A 324 -6.09 8.18 21.79
CA ASN A 324 -5.22 7.04 21.50
C ASN A 324 -4.78 7.01 20.04
N ALA A 325 -3.54 6.60 19.79
CA ALA A 325 -3.03 6.42 18.44
C ALA A 325 -3.88 5.44 17.64
N ARG A 326 -3.98 5.67 16.33
CA ARG A 326 -4.64 4.77 15.38
C ARG A 326 -3.62 4.24 14.39
N HIS A 327 -3.68 2.93 14.16
CA HIS A 327 -2.93 2.28 13.10
C HIS A 327 -3.93 1.80 12.04
N ILE A 328 -3.94 2.46 10.90
CA ILE A 328 -4.78 2.11 9.76
C ILE A 328 -3.96 1.28 8.78
N GLN A 329 -4.49 0.13 8.40
CA GLN A 329 -3.92 -0.70 7.34
C GLN A 329 -4.93 -0.79 6.19
N LEU A 330 -4.57 -0.25 5.03
CA LEU A 330 -5.40 -0.32 3.83
C LEU A 330 -5.25 -1.67 3.15
N GLY A 331 -6.36 -2.24 2.71
CA GLY A 331 -6.38 -3.48 1.92
C GLY A 331 -5.57 -3.33 0.64
N VAL A 332 -4.94 -4.43 0.23
CA VAL A 332 -4.17 -4.53 -1.01
C VAL A 332 -4.81 -5.55 -1.93
N GLN A 333 -4.44 -5.58 -3.22
CA GLN A 333 -5.04 -6.46 -4.22
C GLN A 333 -3.96 -7.09 -5.10
N LEU A 334 -4.12 -8.37 -5.41
CA LEU A 334 -3.31 -9.02 -6.45
C LEU A 334 -3.71 -8.48 -7.83
N VAL A 335 -2.73 -8.04 -8.60
CA VAL A 335 -2.86 -7.71 -10.02
C VAL A 335 -2.21 -8.82 -10.82
N GLU A 336 -3.04 -9.57 -11.52
CA GLU A 336 -2.56 -10.63 -12.41
C GLU A 336 -1.86 -10.03 -13.62
N GLY A 337 -0.61 -10.40 -13.79
CA GLY A 337 0.21 -10.11 -14.95
C GLY A 337 0.50 -11.38 -15.76
N GLN A 338 1.68 -11.41 -16.35
CA GLN A 338 2.16 -12.52 -17.16
C GLN A 338 3.44 -13.15 -16.58
N THR A 339 3.95 -12.63 -15.46
CA THR A 339 5.19 -13.11 -14.83
C THR A 339 4.97 -14.21 -13.80
N ALA A 340 3.72 -14.59 -13.50
CA ALA A 340 3.39 -15.71 -12.62
C ALA A 340 2.50 -16.72 -13.37
N GLY A 341 2.92 -17.96 -13.44
CA GLY A 341 2.29 -19.05 -14.17
C GLY A 341 2.34 -20.37 -13.41
N GLN A 342 1.79 -21.43 -13.99
CA GLN A 342 1.81 -22.77 -13.40
C GLN A 342 3.25 -23.27 -13.24
N ALA A 343 3.57 -23.79 -12.06
CA ALA A 343 4.87 -24.41 -11.83
C ALA A 343 5.05 -25.60 -12.77
N LYS A 344 6.21 -25.72 -13.42
CA LYS A 344 6.58 -26.93 -14.15
C LYS A 344 6.51 -28.11 -13.18
N ASN A 345 5.73 -29.12 -13.56
CA ASN A 345 5.67 -30.38 -12.84
C ASN A 345 7.06 -31.02 -12.89
N THR A 346 7.92 -30.76 -11.91
CA THR A 346 9.15 -31.50 -11.70
C THR A 346 8.85 -32.88 -11.08
N GLY A 347 7.75 -33.50 -11.54
CA GLY A 347 7.37 -34.85 -11.17
C GLY A 347 8.42 -35.81 -11.69
N LYS A 348 9.47 -36.05 -10.92
CA LYS A 348 10.08 -37.35 -10.89
C LYS A 348 9.07 -38.29 -10.25
N ALA A 349 8.37 -39.03 -11.08
CA ALA A 349 7.91 -40.34 -10.67
C ALA A 349 9.12 -41.05 -10.02
N ALA A 350 9.12 -41.16 -8.69
CA ALA A 350 9.90 -42.20 -8.03
C ALA A 350 9.31 -43.50 -8.54
N GLY A 351 9.96 -44.02 -9.56
CA GLY A 351 9.55 -45.26 -10.21
C GLY A 351 9.53 -46.40 -9.22
N ASP A 352 8.48 -47.17 -9.32
CA ASP A 352 8.49 -48.58 -9.05
C ASP A 352 9.70 -49.24 -9.73
N ALA A 353 10.58 -49.81 -8.95
CA ALA A 353 11.39 -50.94 -9.28
C ALA A 353 11.83 -51.64 -7.99
#